data_8bb70af82a45d6d78d23e564d25dade2
#
_entry.id   8bb70af82a45d6d78d23e564d25dade2
#
_cell.length_a   1.000
_cell.length_b   1.000
_cell.length_c   1.000
_cell.angle_alpha   90.00
_cell.angle_beta   90.00
_cell.angle_gamma   90.00
#
_symmetry.space_group_name_H-M   'P 1'
#
loop_
_entity.id
_entity.type
_entity.pdbx_description
1 polymer ?
#
loop_
_entity_poly.entity_id
_entity_poly.type
_entity_poly.pdbx_seq_one_letter_code
_entity_poly.pdbx_strand_id
1 'polypeptide(L)'
;KDGYRDAKTLREIRLKTGLVFQNFNLFPHFSVLRNITEAPVRVLKRGKAEAKQNAMELLKKMGLETKADSYPCELSGGQQQRVSIARALTLNPDILFFDEPTSALDPELTGEILKVIKELAAEGMTMVVVTHEMSFARDVADHVIFMENGVIVEQNEPSVLFGENASDRVKQFLARFNR
;
A
#
# COMPACT_ATOMS: atom_id res chain seq x y z
N LYS A 1 25.96 9.84 -20.14
CA LYS A 1 25.86 10.57 -18.85
C LYS A 1 24.55 10.16 -18.26
N ASP A 2 24.61 9.32 -17.25
CA ASP A 2 23.48 8.70 -16.59
C ASP A 2 22.56 9.76 -16.00
N GLY A 3 21.29 9.77 -16.45
CA GLY A 3 20.29 10.79 -16.11
C GLY A 3 19.76 10.69 -14.68
N TYR A 4 20.57 10.19 -13.75
CA TYR A 4 20.21 10.17 -12.33
C TYR A 4 20.35 11.57 -11.74
N ARG A 5 19.29 12.03 -11.11
CA ARG A 5 19.30 13.29 -10.37
C ARG A 5 20.22 13.18 -9.15
N ASP A 6 20.63 14.34 -8.61
CA ASP A 6 21.47 14.39 -7.42
C ASP A 6 20.79 13.71 -6.21
N ALA A 7 21.59 13.32 -5.22
CA ALA A 7 21.12 12.58 -4.05
C ALA A 7 20.05 13.34 -3.22
N LYS A 8 20.07 14.68 -3.27
CA LYS A 8 19.10 15.53 -2.58
C LYS A 8 17.72 15.42 -3.25
N THR A 9 17.66 15.56 -4.56
CA THR A 9 16.43 15.41 -5.34
C THR A 9 15.84 14.01 -5.21
N LEU A 10 16.67 12.95 -5.24
CA LEU A 10 16.21 11.58 -5.03
C LEU A 10 15.64 11.38 -3.62
N ARG A 11 16.23 12.00 -2.61
CA ARG A 11 15.70 11.97 -1.25
C ARG A 11 14.35 12.67 -1.15
N GLU A 12 14.20 13.84 -1.76
CA GLU A 12 12.94 14.58 -1.79
C GLU A 12 11.83 13.77 -2.45
N ILE A 13 12.10 13.12 -3.58
CA ILE A 13 11.15 12.23 -4.26
C ILE A 13 10.75 11.07 -3.35
N ARG A 14 11.72 10.41 -2.69
CA ARG A 14 11.43 9.29 -1.77
C ARG A 14 10.60 9.70 -0.56
N LEU A 15 10.68 10.94 -0.11
CA LEU A 15 9.85 11.45 0.99
C LEU A 15 8.41 11.73 0.57
N LYS A 16 8.16 11.93 -0.73
CA LYS A 16 6.84 12.12 -1.31
C LYS A 16 6.13 10.80 -1.65
N THR A 17 6.83 9.69 -1.57
CA THR A 17 6.29 8.38 -1.93
C THR A 17 6.33 7.45 -0.74
N GLY A 18 5.23 6.73 -0.49
CA GLY A 18 5.17 5.61 0.41
C GLY A 18 5.15 4.30 -0.38
N LEU A 19 5.72 3.23 0.16
CA LEU A 19 5.70 1.91 -0.45
C LEU A 19 5.29 0.86 0.58
N VAL A 20 4.27 0.10 0.23
CA VAL A 20 3.76 -1.05 0.99
C VAL A 20 4.11 -2.30 0.19
N PHE A 21 4.95 -3.14 0.77
CA PHE A 21 5.45 -4.36 0.13
C PHE A 21 4.53 -5.56 0.35
N GLN A 22 4.62 -6.53 -0.52
CA GLN A 22 3.95 -7.83 -0.43
C GLN A 22 4.26 -8.55 0.90
N ASN A 23 5.52 -8.57 1.34
CA ASN A 23 6.02 -9.30 2.51
C ASN A 23 6.14 -8.42 3.77
N PHE A 24 5.29 -7.42 3.96
CA PHE A 24 5.22 -6.50 5.10
C PHE A 24 6.53 -5.73 5.38
N ASN A 25 7.68 -6.38 5.33
CA ASN A 25 9.04 -5.85 5.54
C ASN A 25 9.18 -5.03 6.84
N LEU A 26 8.55 -5.49 7.91
CA LEU A 26 8.72 -4.89 9.23
C LEU A 26 10.10 -5.25 9.80
N PHE A 27 10.67 -4.33 10.57
CA PHE A 27 11.89 -4.61 11.33
C PHE A 27 11.55 -5.56 12.50
N PRO A 28 12.01 -6.81 12.49
CA PRO A 28 11.56 -7.82 13.46
C PRO A 28 11.99 -7.52 14.89
N HIS A 29 13.07 -6.77 15.07
CA HIS A 29 13.64 -6.36 16.36
C HIS A 29 13.11 -5.02 16.88
N PHE A 30 12.17 -4.39 16.17
CA PHE A 30 11.46 -3.19 16.61
C PHE A 30 10.03 -3.54 17.00
N SER A 31 9.52 -2.88 18.05
CA SER A 31 8.08 -2.91 18.33
C SER A 31 7.29 -2.26 17.20
N VAL A 32 5.98 -2.50 17.17
CA VAL A 32 5.04 -1.87 16.22
C VAL A 32 5.21 -0.36 16.22
N LEU A 33 5.15 0.27 17.39
CA LEU A 33 5.32 1.71 17.54
C LEU A 33 6.65 2.20 16.97
N ARG A 34 7.74 1.47 17.23
CA ARG A 34 9.06 1.84 16.73
C ARG A 34 9.18 1.64 15.22
N ASN A 35 8.57 0.60 14.64
CA ASN A 35 8.49 0.44 13.18
C ASN A 35 7.88 1.66 12.48
N ILE A 36 6.88 2.29 13.11
CA ILE A 36 6.19 3.46 12.55
C ILE A 36 6.98 4.74 12.83
N THR A 37 7.57 4.91 14.03
CA THR A 37 8.19 6.17 14.46
C THR A 37 9.64 6.35 14.05
N GLU A 38 10.36 5.28 13.69
CA GLU A 38 11.80 5.36 13.41
C GLU A 38 12.10 6.33 12.24
N ALA A 39 11.38 6.23 11.14
CA ALA A 39 11.58 7.10 9.98
C ALA A 39 11.24 8.58 10.25
N PRO A 40 10.09 8.95 10.82
CA PRO A 40 9.79 10.33 11.22
C PRO A 40 10.87 10.95 12.11
N VAL A 41 11.35 10.21 13.11
CA VAL A 41 12.36 10.71 14.04
C VAL A 41 13.74 10.81 13.38
N ARG A 42 14.18 9.77 12.66
CA ARG A 42 15.53 9.71 12.11
C ARG A 42 15.69 10.50 10.82
N VAL A 43 14.70 10.45 9.94
CA VAL A 43 14.77 11.04 8.59
C VAL A 43 14.21 12.45 8.56
N LEU A 44 12.99 12.64 9.12
CA LEU A 44 12.33 13.96 9.16
C LEU A 44 12.75 14.80 10.35
N LYS A 45 13.49 14.24 11.31
CA LYS A 45 13.92 14.93 12.55
C LYS A 45 12.75 15.44 13.40
N ARG A 46 11.58 14.82 13.30
CA ARG A 46 10.42 15.16 14.14
C ARG A 46 10.71 14.84 15.61
N GLY A 47 10.08 15.58 16.51
CA GLY A 47 10.14 15.31 17.95
C GLY A 47 9.59 13.92 18.29
N LYS A 48 10.21 13.20 19.23
CA LYS A 48 9.77 11.84 19.61
C LYS A 48 8.31 11.82 20.11
N ALA A 49 7.89 12.84 20.86
CA ALA A 49 6.52 12.94 21.38
C ALA A 49 5.51 13.10 20.23
N GLU A 50 5.77 14.01 19.28
CA GLU A 50 4.95 14.21 18.07
C GLU A 50 4.88 12.93 17.22
N ALA A 51 6.03 12.31 16.92
CA ALA A 51 6.07 11.09 16.15
C ALA A 51 5.28 9.94 16.82
N LYS A 52 5.35 9.84 18.16
CA LYS A 52 4.56 8.87 18.93
C LYS A 52 3.07 9.15 18.84
N GLN A 53 2.65 10.41 19.00
CA GLN A 53 1.24 10.80 18.91
C GLN A 53 0.68 10.43 17.52
N ASN A 54 1.34 10.86 16.44
CA ASN A 54 0.91 10.57 15.07
C ASN A 54 0.86 9.05 14.80
N ALA A 55 1.84 8.30 15.31
CA ALA A 55 1.84 6.85 15.17
C ALA A 55 0.67 6.19 15.89
N MET A 56 0.30 6.66 17.09
CA MET A 56 -0.85 6.15 17.84
C MET A 56 -2.18 6.47 17.15
N GLU A 57 -2.31 7.64 16.51
CA GLU A 57 -3.48 7.99 15.71
C GLU A 57 -3.61 7.05 14.49
N LEU A 58 -2.50 6.76 13.79
CA LEU A 58 -2.49 5.80 12.71
C LEU A 58 -2.81 4.37 13.19
N LEU A 59 -2.25 3.94 14.32
CA LEU A 59 -2.55 2.63 14.90
C LEU A 59 -4.02 2.51 15.29
N LYS A 60 -4.62 3.56 15.83
CA LYS A 60 -6.05 3.61 16.13
C LYS A 60 -6.88 3.47 14.84
N LYS A 61 -6.52 4.19 13.78
CA LYS A 61 -7.16 4.07 12.47
C LYS A 61 -7.07 2.65 11.90
N MET A 62 -5.97 1.93 12.18
CA MET A 62 -5.76 0.54 11.77
C MET A 62 -6.36 -0.49 12.75
N GLY A 63 -6.99 -0.06 13.87
CA GLY A 63 -7.50 -0.95 14.90
C GLY A 63 -6.41 -1.72 15.66
N LEU A 64 -5.23 -1.10 15.83
CA LEU A 64 -4.04 -1.73 16.40
C LEU A 64 -3.44 -0.96 17.59
N GLU A 65 -4.17 -0.04 18.21
CA GLU A 65 -3.66 0.77 19.33
C GLU A 65 -3.16 -0.07 20.51
N THR A 66 -3.79 -1.23 20.78
CA THR A 66 -3.37 -2.15 21.86
C THR A 66 -2.11 -2.94 21.52
N LYS A 67 -1.64 -2.89 20.28
CA LYS A 67 -0.48 -3.61 19.75
C LYS A 67 0.78 -2.76 19.63
N ALA A 68 0.77 -1.53 20.12
CA ALA A 68 1.87 -0.58 19.97
C ALA A 68 3.23 -1.13 20.46
N ASP A 69 3.23 -1.85 21.56
CA ASP A 69 4.43 -2.42 22.18
C ASP A 69 4.73 -3.86 21.72
N SER A 70 3.83 -4.50 20.95
CA SER A 70 4.04 -5.83 20.38
C SER A 70 5.13 -5.82 19.31
N TYR A 71 5.72 -7.00 19.06
CA TYR A 71 6.70 -7.25 17.99
C TYR A 71 6.04 -7.92 16.79
N PRO A 72 6.63 -7.83 15.58
CA PRO A 72 6.06 -8.45 14.38
C PRO A 72 5.71 -9.93 14.52
N CYS A 73 6.52 -10.72 15.24
CA CYS A 73 6.27 -12.15 15.48
C CYS A 73 5.02 -12.43 16.34
N GLU A 74 4.46 -11.42 17.02
CA GLU A 74 3.25 -11.52 17.85
C GLU A 74 1.98 -11.09 17.11
N LEU A 75 2.11 -10.77 15.81
CA LEU A 75 1.04 -10.25 14.97
C LEU A 75 0.62 -11.26 13.91
N SER A 76 -0.68 -11.31 13.59
CA SER A 76 -1.16 -11.99 12.39
C SER A 76 -0.65 -11.31 11.11
N GLY A 77 -0.68 -12.00 9.97
CA GLY A 77 -0.30 -11.43 8.67
C GLY A 77 -1.04 -10.13 8.35
N GLY A 78 -2.37 -10.11 8.53
CA GLY A 78 -3.19 -8.91 8.32
C GLY A 78 -2.84 -7.77 9.28
N GLN A 79 -2.49 -8.07 10.54
CA GLN A 79 -1.99 -7.06 11.48
C GLN A 79 -0.63 -6.51 11.05
N GLN A 80 0.30 -7.36 10.60
CA GLN A 80 1.59 -6.92 10.08
C GLN A 80 1.43 -6.02 8.86
N GLN A 81 0.52 -6.36 7.95
CA GLN A 81 0.24 -5.54 6.76
C GLN A 81 -0.34 -4.18 7.14
N ARG A 82 -1.27 -4.12 8.09
CA ARG A 82 -1.80 -2.84 8.61
C ARG A 82 -0.73 -1.98 9.27
N VAL A 83 0.22 -2.57 9.99
CA VAL A 83 1.40 -1.85 10.51
C VAL A 83 2.28 -1.33 9.37
N SER A 84 2.49 -2.11 8.30
CA SER A 84 3.24 -1.70 7.11
C SER A 84 2.59 -0.50 6.42
N ILE A 85 1.26 -0.50 6.29
CA ILE A 85 0.48 0.64 5.77
C ILE A 85 0.63 1.87 6.68
N ALA A 86 0.45 1.72 7.99
CA ALA A 86 0.63 2.81 8.95
C ALA A 86 2.04 3.40 8.89
N ARG A 87 3.07 2.56 8.74
CA ARG A 87 4.47 2.98 8.57
C ARG A 87 4.66 3.80 7.30
N ALA A 88 4.05 3.41 6.18
CA ALA A 88 4.14 4.14 4.93
C ALA A 88 3.44 5.52 5.03
N LEU A 89 2.28 5.58 5.68
CA LEU A 89 1.49 6.81 5.87
C LEU A 89 2.14 7.81 6.82
N THR A 90 2.98 7.37 7.77
CA THR A 90 3.53 8.26 8.82
C THR A 90 4.47 9.36 8.27
N LEU A 91 4.96 9.20 7.04
CA LEU A 91 5.78 10.20 6.34
C LEU A 91 4.95 11.25 5.58
N ASN A 92 3.61 11.15 5.60
CA ASN A 92 2.67 11.96 4.82
C ASN A 92 3.03 11.99 3.32
N PRO A 93 3.06 10.84 2.63
CA PRO A 93 3.43 10.76 1.23
C PRO A 93 2.36 11.40 0.34
N ASP A 94 2.76 11.99 -0.80
CA ASP A 94 1.84 12.49 -1.83
C ASP A 94 1.23 11.31 -2.62
N ILE A 95 1.98 10.18 -2.75
CA ILE A 95 1.57 8.97 -3.48
C ILE A 95 1.94 7.74 -2.66
N LEU A 96 1.01 6.79 -2.55
CA LEU A 96 1.22 5.51 -1.89
C LEU A 96 1.20 4.37 -2.92
N PHE A 97 2.29 3.63 -2.98
CA PHE A 97 2.42 2.45 -3.84
C PHE A 97 2.15 1.19 -3.02
N PHE A 98 1.34 0.28 -3.58
CA PHE A 98 1.09 -1.04 -3.04
C PHE A 98 1.57 -2.10 -4.05
N ASP A 99 2.45 -2.97 -3.60
CA ASP A 99 2.94 -4.09 -4.38
C ASP A 99 2.30 -5.38 -3.85
N GLU A 100 1.23 -5.82 -4.51
CA GLU A 100 0.43 -7.00 -4.14
C GLU A 100 0.12 -7.10 -2.63
N PRO A 101 -0.59 -6.13 -2.04
CA PRO A 101 -0.72 -5.99 -0.58
C PRO A 101 -1.46 -7.15 0.10
N THR A 102 -2.08 -8.05 -0.65
CA THR A 102 -2.90 -9.17 -0.14
C THR A 102 -2.32 -10.55 -0.44
N SER A 103 -1.31 -10.67 -1.31
CA SER A 103 -0.82 -11.96 -1.81
C SER A 103 -0.16 -12.86 -0.76
N ALA A 104 0.32 -12.27 0.36
CA ALA A 104 0.90 -13.01 1.49
C ALA A 104 -0.12 -13.29 2.61
N LEU A 105 -1.43 -13.12 2.35
CA LEU A 105 -2.50 -13.22 3.34
C LEU A 105 -3.47 -14.35 3.00
N ASP A 106 -4.05 -14.91 4.05
CA ASP A 106 -5.20 -15.80 3.92
C ASP A 106 -6.43 -15.04 3.37
N PRO A 107 -7.36 -15.71 2.66
CA PRO A 107 -8.52 -15.07 2.06
C PRO A 107 -9.39 -14.27 3.05
N GLU A 108 -9.49 -14.72 4.29
CA GLU A 108 -10.25 -14.02 5.35
C GLU A 108 -9.62 -12.66 5.69
N LEU A 109 -8.27 -12.59 5.73
CA LEU A 109 -7.53 -11.37 6.04
C LEU A 109 -7.40 -10.41 4.84
N THR A 110 -7.51 -10.94 3.61
CA THR A 110 -7.51 -10.15 2.38
C THR A 110 -8.58 -9.07 2.42
N GLY A 111 -9.82 -9.42 2.81
CA GLY A 111 -10.94 -8.49 2.89
C GLY A 111 -10.68 -7.31 3.84
N GLU A 112 -10.00 -7.55 4.96
CA GLU A 112 -9.65 -6.49 5.92
C GLU A 112 -8.67 -5.46 5.32
N ILE A 113 -7.66 -5.93 4.57
CA ILE A 113 -6.67 -5.04 3.94
C ILE A 113 -7.30 -4.26 2.79
N LEU A 114 -8.11 -4.90 1.94
CA LEU A 114 -8.81 -4.22 0.86
C LEU A 114 -9.76 -3.15 1.39
N LYS A 115 -10.41 -3.38 2.54
CA LYS A 115 -11.23 -2.37 3.22
C LYS A 115 -10.39 -1.15 3.64
N VAL A 116 -9.23 -1.36 4.24
CA VAL A 116 -8.32 -0.25 4.61
C VAL A 116 -7.91 0.56 3.38
N ILE A 117 -7.59 -0.10 2.26
CA ILE A 117 -7.21 0.60 1.03
C ILE A 117 -8.40 1.37 0.44
N LYS A 118 -9.62 0.82 0.50
CA LYS A 118 -10.85 1.54 0.11
C LYS A 118 -11.09 2.80 0.95
N GLU A 119 -10.87 2.71 2.25
CA GLU A 119 -11.01 3.85 3.16
C GLU A 119 -9.98 4.96 2.82
N LEU A 120 -8.74 4.59 2.51
CA LEU A 120 -7.71 5.53 2.07
C LEU A 120 -8.08 6.19 0.72
N ALA A 121 -8.65 5.44 -0.24
CA ALA A 121 -9.16 5.97 -1.50
C ALA A 121 -10.28 7.01 -1.26
N ALA A 122 -11.24 6.68 -0.39
CA ALA A 122 -12.34 7.56 -0.03
C ALA A 122 -11.88 8.86 0.66
N GLU A 123 -10.72 8.84 1.33
CA GLU A 123 -10.08 10.04 1.91
C GLU A 123 -9.30 10.87 0.88
N GLY A 124 -9.26 10.45 -0.39
CA GLY A 124 -8.57 11.16 -1.47
C GLY A 124 -7.06 10.87 -1.56
N MET A 125 -6.58 9.78 -0.97
CA MET A 125 -5.18 9.37 -1.10
C MET A 125 -4.88 8.92 -2.53
N THR A 126 -3.89 9.55 -3.17
CA THR A 126 -3.40 9.09 -4.47
C THR A 126 -2.62 7.78 -4.30
N MET A 127 -3.05 6.73 -5.01
CA MET A 127 -2.47 5.40 -4.87
C MET A 127 -2.20 4.75 -6.22
N VAL A 128 -1.15 3.95 -6.27
CA VAL A 128 -0.88 2.99 -7.35
C VAL A 128 -0.86 1.61 -6.74
N VAL A 129 -1.77 0.74 -7.15
CA VAL A 129 -1.94 -0.59 -6.56
C VAL A 129 -1.68 -1.67 -7.61
N VAL A 130 -0.65 -2.47 -7.41
CA VAL A 130 -0.45 -3.73 -8.16
C VAL A 130 -1.25 -4.81 -7.43
N THR A 131 -2.19 -5.44 -8.12
CA THR A 131 -3.09 -6.42 -7.50
C THR A 131 -3.59 -7.46 -8.51
N HIS A 132 -3.93 -8.62 -8.00
CA HIS A 132 -4.69 -9.66 -8.71
C HIS A 132 -6.16 -9.73 -8.23
N GLU A 133 -6.58 -8.84 -7.34
CA GLU A 133 -7.95 -8.73 -6.85
C GLU A 133 -8.82 -7.93 -7.85
N MET A 134 -9.37 -8.62 -8.85
CA MET A 134 -10.06 -7.97 -9.97
C MET A 134 -11.33 -7.23 -9.55
N SER A 135 -12.09 -7.78 -8.59
CA SER A 135 -13.28 -7.12 -8.04
C SER A 135 -12.91 -5.81 -7.33
N PHE A 136 -11.83 -5.82 -6.54
CA PHE A 136 -11.33 -4.62 -5.87
C PHE A 136 -10.89 -3.56 -6.90
N ALA A 137 -10.09 -3.95 -7.92
CA ALA A 137 -9.65 -3.03 -8.95
C ALA A 137 -10.84 -2.38 -9.69
N ARG A 138 -11.87 -3.17 -10.05
CA ARG A 138 -13.09 -2.67 -10.69
C ARG A 138 -13.85 -1.67 -9.84
N ASP A 139 -13.93 -1.94 -8.51
CA ASP A 139 -14.81 -1.18 -7.61
C ASP A 139 -14.15 0.10 -7.06
N VAL A 140 -12.82 0.20 -7.09
CA VAL A 140 -12.07 1.25 -6.37
C VAL A 140 -11.19 2.10 -7.26
N ALA A 141 -10.69 1.56 -8.38
CA ALA A 141 -9.79 2.30 -9.23
C ALA A 141 -10.51 3.38 -10.06
N ASP A 142 -9.89 4.53 -10.23
CA ASP A 142 -10.29 5.53 -11.22
C ASP A 142 -9.73 5.20 -12.61
N HIS A 143 -8.59 4.51 -12.64
CA HIS A 143 -7.90 4.10 -13.86
C HIS A 143 -7.22 2.75 -13.68
N VAL A 144 -7.33 1.88 -14.67
CA VAL A 144 -6.74 0.54 -14.66
C VAL A 144 -5.77 0.38 -15.81
N ILE A 145 -4.61 -0.21 -15.53
CA ILE A 145 -3.56 -0.51 -16.50
C ILE A 145 -3.35 -2.03 -16.53
N PHE A 146 -3.63 -2.65 -17.67
CA PHE A 146 -3.32 -4.05 -17.90
C PHE A 146 -1.95 -4.18 -18.57
N MET A 147 -1.05 -4.88 -17.89
CA MET A 147 0.33 -5.09 -18.34
C MET A 147 0.59 -6.58 -18.58
N GLU A 148 1.31 -6.90 -19.65
CA GLU A 148 1.79 -8.23 -19.95
C GLU A 148 3.17 -8.18 -20.58
N ASN A 149 4.07 -9.08 -20.18
CA ASN A 149 5.45 -9.17 -20.69
C ASN A 149 6.22 -7.82 -20.64
N GLY A 150 5.98 -7.01 -19.61
CA GLY A 150 6.67 -5.73 -19.40
C GLY A 150 6.15 -4.57 -20.25
N VAL A 151 5.04 -4.76 -20.99
CA VAL A 151 4.42 -3.70 -21.80
C VAL A 151 2.99 -3.43 -21.36
N ILE A 152 2.53 -2.21 -21.54
CA ILE A 152 1.12 -1.85 -21.35
C ILE A 152 0.35 -2.38 -22.57
N VAL A 153 -0.59 -3.29 -22.34
CA VAL A 153 -1.47 -3.84 -23.37
C VAL A 153 -2.70 -2.98 -23.55
N GLU A 154 -3.30 -2.56 -22.43
CA GLU A 154 -4.47 -1.71 -22.41
C GLU A 154 -4.52 -0.91 -21.13
N GLN A 155 -5.06 0.31 -21.20
CA GLN A 155 -5.34 1.14 -20.03
C GLN A 155 -6.61 1.94 -20.24
N ASN A 156 -7.49 1.96 -19.25
CA ASN A 156 -8.76 2.68 -19.34
C ASN A 156 -9.43 2.82 -17.97
N GLU A 157 -10.58 3.46 -17.94
CA GLU A 157 -11.47 3.43 -16.78
C GLU A 157 -11.96 1.99 -16.51
N PRO A 158 -12.24 1.63 -15.23
CA PRO A 158 -12.72 0.29 -14.88
C PRO A 158 -13.94 -0.17 -15.69
N SER A 159 -14.91 0.72 -15.92
CA SER A 159 -16.14 0.45 -16.71
C SER A 159 -15.86 -0.07 -18.11
N VAL A 160 -14.78 0.38 -18.74
CA VAL A 160 -14.36 -0.04 -20.07
C VAL A 160 -13.53 -1.32 -20.01
N LEU A 161 -12.51 -1.35 -19.14
CA LEU A 161 -11.54 -2.45 -19.07
C LEU A 161 -12.17 -3.75 -18.53
N PHE A 162 -13.15 -3.65 -17.61
CA PHE A 162 -13.91 -4.79 -17.09
C PHE A 162 -15.23 -5.02 -17.83
N GLY A 163 -15.53 -4.22 -18.85
CA GLY A 163 -16.75 -4.26 -19.65
C GLY A 163 -16.62 -5.00 -21.00
N GLU A 164 -17.69 -4.88 -21.80
CA GLU A 164 -17.75 -5.50 -23.12
C GLU A 164 -16.80 -4.88 -24.15
N ASN A 165 -16.36 -3.63 -23.91
CA ASN A 165 -15.50 -2.87 -24.81
C ASN A 165 -14.00 -3.14 -24.59
N ALA A 166 -13.62 -3.97 -23.61
CA ALA A 166 -12.24 -4.39 -23.41
C ALA A 166 -11.73 -5.19 -24.62
N SER A 167 -10.41 -5.12 -24.84
CA SER A 167 -9.77 -5.94 -25.88
C SER A 167 -9.93 -7.44 -25.61
N ASP A 168 -9.85 -8.24 -26.67
CA ASP A 168 -9.95 -9.70 -26.57
C ASP A 168 -8.91 -10.27 -25.61
N ARG A 169 -7.73 -9.65 -25.54
CA ARG A 169 -6.67 -10.10 -24.63
C ARG A 169 -7.03 -9.88 -23.17
N VAL A 170 -7.59 -8.73 -22.82
CA VAL A 170 -8.10 -8.44 -21.47
C VAL A 170 -9.25 -9.37 -21.12
N LYS A 171 -10.21 -9.58 -22.03
CA LYS A 171 -11.32 -10.54 -21.83
C LYS A 171 -10.82 -11.96 -21.54
N GLN A 172 -9.83 -12.45 -22.30
CA GLN A 172 -9.21 -13.76 -22.06
C GLN A 172 -8.52 -13.84 -20.69
N PHE A 173 -7.89 -12.76 -20.24
CA PHE A 173 -7.28 -12.69 -18.92
C PHE A 173 -8.34 -12.74 -17.84
N LEU A 174 -9.37 -11.88 -17.91
CA LEU A 174 -10.44 -11.78 -16.92
C LEU A 174 -11.28 -13.07 -16.81
N ALA A 175 -11.44 -13.80 -17.90
CA ALA A 175 -12.16 -15.08 -17.90
C ALA A 175 -11.54 -16.15 -16.97
N ARG A 176 -10.27 -15.99 -16.57
CA ARG A 176 -9.60 -16.89 -15.63
C ARG A 176 -9.99 -16.63 -14.17
N PHE A 177 -10.50 -15.43 -13.85
CA PHE A 177 -10.89 -15.00 -12.51
C PHE A 177 -12.40 -15.13 -12.25
N ASN A 178 -13.18 -15.41 -13.30
CA ASN A 178 -14.63 -15.61 -13.22
C ASN A 178 -15.04 -17.09 -13.06
N ARG A 179 -14.12 -17.94 -12.59
CA ARG A 179 -14.38 -19.36 -12.30
C ARG A 179 -14.56 -19.64 -10.82
#